data_924dfad0a411239fb3f42f70642f2454
#
_entry.id   924dfad0a411239fb3f42f70642f2454
#
_cell.length_a   1.000
_cell.length_b   1.000
_cell.length_c   1.000
_cell.angle_alpha   90.00
_cell.angle_beta   90.00
_cell.angle_gamma   90.00
#
_symmetry.space_group_name_H-M   'P 1'
#
loop_
_entity.id
_entity.type
_entity.pdbx_description
1 polymer ?
#
loop_
_entity_poly.entity_id
_entity_poly.type
_entity_poly.pdbx_seq_one_letter_code
_entity_poly.pdbx_strand_id
1 'polypeptide(L)'
;RXXSRGLGDVYKRQAHELGMSSQTLHRRLRDSATSYQKIKDNLRRNLAITKLVHEKLSVERVSDAVGFSEPRSFTRAFKHWTGLTPREYCKQNP
;
A
#
# COMPACT_ATOMS: atom_id res chain seq x y z
N ARG A 1 6.84 -16.31 6.02
CA ARG A 1 6.30 -17.32 6.87
C ARG A 1 5.33 -16.77 7.91
N UNK A 2 5.69 -15.82 8.44
CA UNK A 2 4.96 -15.33 9.28
C UNK A 2 3.88 -14.75 8.89
N UNK A 3 4.24 -14.51 8.12
CA UNK A 3 3.34 -13.83 7.62
C UNK A 3 2.18 -14.51 7.44
N SER A 4 2.33 -15.51 6.89
CA SER A 4 1.09 -16.21 6.64
C SER A 4 0.45 -16.68 7.93
N ARG A 5 1.26 -17.10 8.85
CA ARG A 5 0.70 -17.48 10.15
C ARG A 5 0.09 -16.27 10.85
N GLY A 6 0.81 -15.14 10.78
CA GLY A 6 0.31 -13.93 11.39
C GLY A 6 -1.00 -13.48 10.78
N LEU A 7 -1.11 -13.60 9.47
CA LEU A 7 -2.35 -13.23 8.79
C LEU A 7 -3.51 -14.11 9.22
N GLY A 8 -3.27 -15.41 9.33
CA GLY A 8 -4.30 -16.32 9.78
C GLY A 8 -4.77 -15.98 11.19
N ASP A 9 -3.83 -15.69 12.07
CA ASP A 9 -4.19 -15.34 13.44
C ASP A 9 -4.94 -14.01 13.49
N VAL A 10 -4.53 -13.05 12.67
CA VAL A 10 -5.19 -11.76 12.62
C VAL A 10 -6.63 -11.91 12.14
N TYR A 11 -6.84 -12.71 11.10
CA TYR A 11 -8.18 -12.93 10.60
C TYR A 11 -9.06 -13.59 11.65
N LYS A 12 -8.55 -14.59 12.34
CA LYS A 12 -9.34 -15.26 13.36
C LYS A 12 -9.70 -14.33 14.49
N ARG A 13 -8.74 -13.51 14.91
CA ARG A 13 -8.99 -12.57 15.99
C ARG A 13 -10.01 -11.52 15.57
N GLN A 14 -9.89 -10.99 14.37
CA GLN A 14 -10.84 -9.99 13.89
C GLN A 14 -12.25 -10.58 13.79
N ALA A 15 -12.37 -11.80 13.28
CA ALA A 15 -13.67 -12.43 13.17
C ALA A 15 -14.29 -12.58 14.54
N HIS A 16 -13.50 -12.98 15.53
CA HIS A 16 -13.98 -13.15 16.87
C HIS A 16 -14.45 -11.82 17.47
N GLU A 17 -13.66 -10.78 17.27
CA GLU A 17 -13.99 -9.47 17.82
C GLU A 17 -15.22 -8.87 17.16
N LEU A 18 -15.41 -9.16 15.87
CA LEU A 18 -16.57 -8.64 15.14
C LEU A 18 -17.81 -9.50 15.33
N GLY A 19 -17.68 -10.61 16.01
CA GLY A 19 -18.80 -11.49 16.24
C GLY A 19 -19.24 -12.26 15.01
N MET A 20 -18.32 -12.55 14.11
CA MET A 20 -18.63 -13.32 12.92
C MET A 20 -17.62 -14.45 12.75
N SER A 21 -18.01 -15.46 11.99
CA SER A 21 -17.13 -16.60 11.76
C SER A 21 -15.99 -16.22 10.82
N SER A 22 -14.93 -17.06 10.86
CA SER A 22 -13.81 -16.85 9.95
C SER A 22 -14.26 -16.94 8.50
N GLN A 23 -15.19 -17.83 8.22
CA GLN A 23 -15.68 -17.98 6.85
C GLN A 23 -16.39 -16.72 6.37
N THR A 24 -17.20 -16.13 7.24
CA THR A 24 -17.89 -14.89 6.88
C THR A 24 -16.90 -13.77 6.64
N LEU A 25 -15.89 -13.67 7.51
CA LEU A 25 -14.87 -12.65 7.31
C LEU A 25 -14.11 -12.86 6.02
N HIS A 26 -13.74 -14.10 5.73
CA HIS A 26 -13.06 -14.41 4.48
C HIS A 26 -13.89 -14.03 3.27
N ARG A 27 -15.18 -14.30 3.33
CA ARG A 27 -16.07 -13.97 2.23
C ARG A 27 -16.13 -12.47 2.03
N ARG A 28 -16.25 -11.72 3.10
CA ARG A 28 -16.31 -10.27 3.01
C ARG A 28 -15.01 -9.71 2.46
N LEU A 29 -13.88 -10.23 2.92
CA LEU A 29 -12.59 -9.77 2.41
C LEU A 29 -12.45 -10.06 0.93
N ARG A 30 -12.92 -11.21 0.49
CA ARG A 30 -12.87 -11.55 -0.93
C ARG A 30 -13.75 -10.61 -1.75
N ASP A 31 -14.96 -10.33 -1.25
CA ASP A 31 -15.86 -9.42 -1.92
C ASP A 31 -15.34 -8.01 -1.93
N SER A 32 -14.51 -7.65 -0.95
CA SER A 32 -13.95 -6.32 -0.83
C SER A 32 -12.49 -6.28 -1.28
N ALA A 33 -12.07 -7.21 -2.13
CA ALA A 33 -10.67 -7.28 -2.55
C ALA A 33 -10.21 -5.96 -3.17
N THR A 34 -11.07 -5.32 -3.95
CA THR A 34 -10.74 -4.05 -4.58
C THR A 34 -10.49 -2.97 -3.52
N SER A 35 -11.32 -2.94 -2.49
CA SER A 35 -11.15 -1.96 -1.42
C SER A 35 -9.86 -2.20 -0.66
N TYR A 36 -9.53 -3.47 -0.41
CA TYR A 36 -8.29 -3.80 0.27
C TYR A 36 -7.10 -3.32 -0.54
N GLN A 37 -7.13 -3.56 -1.85
CA GLN A 37 -6.04 -3.13 -2.71
C GLN A 37 -5.93 -1.61 -2.73
N LYS A 38 -7.06 -0.91 -2.72
CA LYS A 38 -7.05 0.54 -2.70
C LYS A 38 -6.42 1.06 -1.41
N ILE A 39 -6.74 0.45 -0.28
CA ILE A 39 -6.15 0.87 0.99
C ILE A 39 -4.64 0.66 0.94
N LYS A 40 -4.20 -0.47 0.44
CA LYS A 40 -2.79 -0.77 0.32
C LYS A 40 -2.08 0.25 -0.59
N ASP A 41 -2.70 0.57 -1.72
CA ASP A 41 -2.12 1.54 -2.64
C ASP A 41 -2.09 2.93 -2.01
N ASN A 42 -3.12 3.30 -1.26
CA ASN A 42 -3.15 4.60 -0.60
C ASN A 42 -2.03 4.72 0.42
N LEU A 43 -1.77 3.66 1.16
CA LEU A 43 -0.68 3.66 2.13
C LEU A 43 0.66 3.83 1.43
N ARG A 44 0.86 3.11 0.35
CA ARG A 44 2.11 3.22 -0.41
C ARG A 44 2.26 4.60 -1.00
N ARG A 45 1.17 5.16 -1.54
CA ARG A 45 1.20 6.50 -2.11
C ARG A 45 1.56 7.53 -1.05
N ASN A 46 0.91 7.48 0.10
CA ASN A 46 1.17 8.44 1.16
C ASN A 46 2.61 8.34 1.65
N LEU A 47 3.10 7.13 1.80
CA LEU A 47 4.48 6.92 2.22
C LEU A 47 5.44 7.49 1.18
N ALA A 48 5.17 7.24 -0.10
CA ALA A 48 6.03 7.74 -1.16
C ALA A 48 6.03 9.28 -1.18
N ILE A 49 4.86 9.90 -1.02
CA ILE A 49 4.76 11.34 -1.02
C ILE A 49 5.58 11.93 0.14
N THR A 50 5.44 11.36 1.31
CA THR A 50 6.19 11.83 2.46
C THR A 50 7.69 11.77 2.20
N LYS A 51 8.15 10.65 1.67
CA LYS A 51 9.58 10.48 1.44
C LYS A 51 10.09 11.36 0.30
N LEU A 52 9.28 11.58 -0.72
CA LEU A 52 9.69 12.43 -1.83
C LEU A 52 9.68 13.90 -1.47
N VAL A 53 8.59 14.36 -0.88
CA VAL A 53 8.38 15.80 -0.66
C VAL A 53 8.98 16.25 0.66
N HIS A 54 8.71 15.54 1.74
CA HIS A 54 9.17 15.99 3.05
C HIS A 54 10.59 15.56 3.37
N GLU A 55 10.94 14.32 3.03
CA GLU A 55 12.29 13.83 3.29
C GLU A 55 13.23 14.08 2.12
N LYS A 56 12.68 14.39 0.96
CA LYS A 56 13.45 14.74 -0.24
C LYS A 56 14.42 13.64 -0.65
N LEU A 57 13.95 12.40 -0.54
CA LEU A 57 14.75 11.27 -0.97
C LEU A 57 14.68 11.10 -2.48
N SER A 58 15.68 10.44 -3.05
CA SER A 58 15.69 10.19 -4.48
C SER A 58 14.60 9.18 -4.84
N VAL A 59 14.26 9.15 -6.13
CA VAL A 59 13.25 8.22 -6.60
C VAL A 59 13.69 6.78 -6.32
N GLU A 60 14.96 6.49 -6.48
CA GLU A 60 15.47 5.14 -6.21
C GLU A 60 15.27 4.76 -4.75
N ARG A 61 15.54 5.67 -3.85
CA ARG A 61 15.39 5.39 -2.43
C ARG A 61 13.94 5.23 -2.03
N VAL A 62 13.07 6.07 -2.58
CA VAL A 62 11.65 5.96 -2.29
C VAL A 62 11.10 4.65 -2.84
N SER A 63 11.49 4.30 -4.06
CA SER A 63 11.06 3.04 -4.66
C SER A 63 11.40 1.86 -3.75
N ASP A 64 12.62 1.84 -3.27
CA ASP A 64 13.07 0.76 -2.39
C ASP A 64 12.31 0.77 -1.08
N ALA A 65 12.06 1.95 -0.53
CA ALA A 65 11.40 2.07 0.76
C ALA A 65 9.95 1.59 0.72
N VAL A 66 9.26 1.81 -0.41
CA VAL A 66 7.87 1.38 -0.49
C VAL A 66 7.73 -0.02 -1.08
N GLY A 67 8.83 -0.71 -1.27
CA GLY A 67 8.77 -2.13 -1.60
C GLY A 67 8.82 -2.48 -3.07
N PHE A 68 9.25 -1.57 -3.93
CA PHE A 68 9.41 -1.88 -5.35
C PHE A 68 10.84 -2.32 -5.62
N SER A 69 10.97 -3.29 -6.51
CA SER A 69 12.30 -3.80 -6.87
C SER A 69 13.01 -2.91 -7.88
N GLU A 70 12.26 -2.10 -8.63
CA GLU A 70 12.84 -1.22 -9.64
C GLU A 70 12.18 0.15 -9.58
N PRO A 71 12.99 1.22 -9.74
CA PRO A 71 12.42 2.56 -9.75
C PRO A 71 11.40 2.78 -10.88
N ARG A 72 11.60 2.10 -12.01
CA ARG A 72 10.67 2.23 -13.12
C ARG A 72 9.29 1.75 -12.75
N SER A 73 9.21 0.64 -12.05
CA SER A 73 7.92 0.12 -11.60
C SER A 73 7.25 1.07 -10.63
N PHE A 74 8.03 1.64 -9.73
CA PHE A 74 7.51 2.62 -8.78
C PHE A 74 6.99 3.85 -9.50
N THR A 75 7.74 4.36 -10.46
CA THR A 75 7.33 5.55 -11.19
C THR A 75 6.01 5.32 -11.90
N ARG A 76 5.85 4.16 -12.51
CA ARG A 76 4.61 3.83 -13.19
C ARG A 76 3.45 3.76 -12.21
N ALA A 77 3.65 3.12 -11.08
CA ALA A 77 2.61 3.00 -10.08
C ALA A 77 2.26 4.36 -9.50
N PHE A 78 3.26 5.19 -9.23
CA PHE A 78 3.02 6.51 -8.66
C PHE A 78 2.19 7.37 -9.62
N LYS A 79 2.51 7.30 -10.90
CA LYS A 79 1.73 8.04 -11.89
C LYS A 79 0.29 7.54 -11.94
N HIS A 80 0.11 6.24 -11.79
CA HIS A 80 -1.23 5.69 -11.73
C HIS A 80 -1.99 6.17 -10.49
N TRP A 81 -1.30 6.27 -9.36
CA TRP A 81 -1.93 6.68 -8.11
C TRP A 81 -2.29 8.17 -8.10
N THR A 82 -1.41 9.02 -8.60
CA THR A 82 -1.56 10.47 -8.46
C THR A 82 -1.81 11.20 -9.77
N GLY A 83 -1.57 10.54 -10.88
CA GLY A 83 -1.67 11.20 -12.17
C GLY A 83 -0.40 11.92 -12.60
N LEU A 84 0.62 11.94 -11.76
CA LEU A 84 1.87 12.62 -12.03
C LEU A 84 3.04 11.69 -11.75
N THR A 85 4.13 11.88 -12.49
CA THR A 85 5.35 11.18 -12.15
C THR A 85 5.91 11.74 -10.84
N PRO A 86 6.78 10.99 -10.16
CA PRO A 86 7.38 11.52 -8.92
C PRO A 86 8.08 12.85 -9.14
N ARG A 87 8.76 13.01 -10.27
CA ARG A 87 9.44 14.27 -10.56
C ARG A 87 8.43 15.41 -10.72
N GLU A 88 7.37 15.17 -11.47
CA GLU A 88 6.33 16.19 -11.66
C GLU A 88 5.66 16.55 -10.35
N TYR A 89 5.43 15.56 -9.52
CA TYR A 89 4.78 15.79 -8.24
C TYR A 89 5.65 16.66 -7.35
N CYS A 90 6.96 16.42 -7.34
CA CYS A 90 7.86 17.23 -6.55
C CYS A 90 7.91 18.69 -7.03
N LYS A 91 7.81 18.88 -8.34
CA LYS A 91 7.80 20.24 -8.88
C LYS A 91 6.57 21.02 -8.40
N GLN A 92 5.44 20.36 -8.31
CA GLN A 92 4.22 21.02 -7.87
C GLN A 92 4.12 21.15 -6.36
N ASN A 93 4.91 20.39 -5.64
CA ASN A 93 4.92 20.41 -4.17
C ASN A 93 6.34 20.53 -3.65
N PRO A 94 7.00 21.67 -3.89
CA PRO A 94 8.41 21.83 -3.50
C PRO A 94 8.64 21.87 -2.01
#